data_042752894ad43235663195ed91ae62db
#
_entry.id   042752894ad43235663195ed91ae62db
#
_cell.length_a   1.000
_cell.length_b   1.000
_cell.length_c   1.000
_cell.angle_alpha   90.00
_cell.angle_beta   90.00
_cell.angle_gamma   90.00
#
_symmetry.space_group_name_H-M   'P 1'
#
loop_
_entity.id
_entity.type
_entity.pdbx_description
1 polymer ?
#
loop_
_entity_poly.entity_id
_entity_poly.type
_entity_poly.pdbx_seq_one_letter_code
_entity_poly.pdbx_strand_id
1 'polypeptide(L)'
;MMQARRFALGCACALVFSMTRTPAGAQAVGVPIESDEFLIEDAPLVAKATVLKQAGKLLGIKQVKAALKSPAPAPLVLPAVATRRLEPRVLAELGRKALVRVGWFYLEKGTKQWHVNLADGYAITTDGAVVTCHHCVAPEEQEMSEGFLIACDASGNVLPVTAVLARDQEMDVAILRVAGGDLTPLPLNDQTAPGDTLYVFSDPMSAVGYFSAGMLNRFFWLDGKRSTNAATLEGARNLRLHVSADWAPGSSGAALIDTSGNAIGHVSVIDPLVSDEPLPAEEKPVKPGKKSQKKPPLPPVDNSVVLILHEAVSARGVRMLAASMNPATPAPVGVN
;
A
#
# COMPACT_ATOMS: atom_id res chain seq x y z
N MET A 1 40.56 -93.46 -23.67
CA MET A 1 41.14 -92.12 -23.38
C MET A 1 40.09 -91.10 -23.68
N MET A 2 39.33 -90.66 -22.69
CA MET A 2 38.26 -89.66 -22.85
C MET A 2 38.53 -88.55 -21.84
N GLN A 3 38.81 -87.36 -22.33
CA GLN A 3 38.92 -86.13 -21.53
C GLN A 3 37.56 -85.52 -21.26
N ALA A 4 37.18 -85.45 -20.01
CA ALA A 4 35.95 -84.68 -19.60
C ALA A 4 36.24 -83.22 -19.54
N ARG A 5 35.44 -82.47 -20.32
CA ARG A 5 35.39 -81.00 -20.24
C ARG A 5 34.35 -80.58 -19.17
N ARG A 6 34.79 -79.86 -18.18
CA ARG A 6 33.95 -79.22 -17.17
C ARG A 6 33.42 -77.93 -17.74
N PHE A 7 32.07 -77.77 -17.79
CA PHE A 7 31.38 -76.48 -18.03
C PHE A 7 31.25 -75.77 -16.69
N ALA A 8 31.83 -74.60 -16.59
CA ALA A 8 31.59 -73.70 -15.49
C ALA A 8 30.38 -72.85 -15.81
N LEU A 9 29.31 -72.94 -14.98
CA LEU A 9 28.13 -72.06 -15.06
C LEU A 9 28.49 -70.78 -14.32
N GLY A 10 28.66 -69.70 -15.04
CA GLY A 10 28.82 -68.37 -14.47
C GLY A 10 27.46 -67.81 -14.09
N CYS A 11 27.20 -67.66 -12.80
CA CYS A 11 26.03 -66.97 -12.27
C CYS A 11 26.25 -65.46 -12.39
N ALA A 12 25.67 -64.79 -13.38
CA ALA A 12 25.65 -63.33 -13.48
C ALA A 12 24.56 -62.78 -12.56
N CYS A 13 24.94 -62.32 -11.36
CA CYS A 13 24.08 -61.52 -10.53
C CYS A 13 23.91 -60.14 -11.18
N ALA A 14 22.76 -59.92 -11.83
CA ALA A 14 22.35 -58.59 -12.22
C ALA A 14 21.93 -57.79 -10.99
N LEU A 15 22.81 -56.89 -10.52
CA LEU A 15 22.48 -55.87 -9.56
C LEU A 15 21.53 -54.87 -10.20
N VAL A 16 20.21 -55.01 -9.96
CA VAL A 16 19.21 -54.00 -10.26
C VAL A 16 19.42 -52.84 -9.31
N PHE A 17 20.13 -51.83 -9.73
CA PHE A 17 20.14 -50.52 -9.04
C PHE A 17 18.73 -49.92 -9.16
N SER A 18 17.92 -50.15 -8.16
CA SER A 18 16.69 -49.38 -7.96
C SER A 18 17.10 -47.95 -7.62
N MET A 19 17.14 -47.05 -8.62
CA MET A 19 17.19 -45.61 -8.39
C MET A 19 15.86 -45.22 -7.77
N THR A 20 15.77 -45.24 -6.44
CA THR A 20 14.75 -44.49 -5.73
C THR A 20 15.00 -43.02 -6.08
N ARG A 21 14.19 -42.47 -7.01
CA ARG A 21 14.05 -41.01 -7.17
C ARG A 21 13.55 -40.49 -5.82
N THR A 22 14.43 -39.93 -5.02
CA THR A 22 14.05 -39.00 -3.97
C THR A 22 13.16 -37.97 -4.62
N PRO A 23 11.93 -37.74 -4.12
CA PRO A 23 11.14 -36.63 -4.61
C PRO A 23 12.02 -35.40 -4.44
N ALA A 24 12.18 -34.62 -5.51
CA ALA A 24 12.86 -33.33 -5.47
C ALA A 24 12.26 -32.59 -4.28
N GLY A 25 13.05 -32.39 -3.25
CA GLY A 25 12.63 -31.65 -2.07
C GLY A 25 12.02 -30.35 -2.59
N ALA A 26 10.78 -30.07 -2.20
CA ALA A 26 10.21 -28.75 -2.40
C ALA A 26 11.26 -27.76 -1.91
N GLN A 27 11.89 -27.03 -2.83
CA GLN A 27 12.73 -25.91 -2.43
C GLN A 27 11.86 -25.07 -1.53
N ALA A 28 12.26 -24.94 -0.26
CA ALA A 28 11.61 -24.01 0.63
C ALA A 28 11.61 -22.67 -0.10
N VAL A 29 10.42 -22.22 -0.47
CA VAL A 29 10.26 -20.86 -1.03
C VAL A 29 10.88 -19.96 0.02
N GLY A 30 12.00 -19.32 -0.31
CA GLY A 30 12.73 -18.48 0.62
C GLY A 30 11.75 -17.44 1.15
N VAL A 31 11.50 -17.46 2.45
CA VAL A 31 10.72 -16.41 3.10
C VAL A 31 11.55 -15.14 2.96
N PRO A 32 11.05 -14.06 2.36
CA PRO A 32 11.76 -12.80 2.32
C PRO A 32 12.00 -12.34 3.76
N ILE A 33 13.23 -12.04 4.09
CA ILE A 33 13.63 -11.47 5.37
C ILE A 33 14.08 -10.06 5.06
N GLU A 34 13.31 -9.08 5.52
CA GLU A 34 13.64 -7.67 5.36
C GLU A 34 14.73 -7.27 6.36
N SER A 35 15.46 -6.22 6.04
CA SER A 35 16.43 -5.63 6.97
C SER A 35 15.69 -5.02 8.17
N ASP A 36 16.25 -5.18 9.38
CA ASP A 36 15.75 -4.52 10.60
C ASP A 36 16.06 -3.01 10.60
N GLU A 37 16.83 -2.54 9.65
CA GLU A 37 17.05 -1.12 9.43
C GLU A 37 15.84 -0.53 8.71
N PHE A 38 15.09 0.31 9.41
CA PHE A 38 13.92 1.05 8.90
C PHE A 38 14.32 2.10 7.85
N LEU A 39 15.12 1.75 6.87
CA LEU A 39 15.56 2.69 5.86
C LEU A 39 15.39 2.09 4.47
N ILE A 40 14.46 2.65 3.71
CA ILE A 40 14.62 2.62 2.26
C ILE A 40 15.94 3.36 2.01
N GLU A 41 16.98 2.67 1.58
CA GLU A 41 18.24 3.33 1.25
C GLU A 41 17.98 4.35 0.13
N ASP A 42 18.03 5.63 0.46
CA ASP A 42 17.83 6.74 -0.48
C ASP A 42 18.85 6.71 -1.62
N ALA A 43 20.10 6.37 -1.33
CA ALA A 43 21.19 6.49 -2.29
C ALA A 43 20.97 5.72 -3.60
N PRO A 44 20.52 4.45 -3.62
CA PRO A 44 20.22 3.74 -4.86
C PRO A 44 19.07 4.36 -5.65
N LEU A 45 18.04 4.84 -4.96
CA LEU A 45 16.87 5.47 -5.59
C LEU A 45 17.22 6.83 -6.15
N VAL A 46 17.97 7.65 -5.41
CA VAL A 46 18.52 8.95 -5.86
C VAL A 46 19.36 8.77 -7.11
N ALA A 47 20.24 7.75 -7.16
CA ALA A 47 21.06 7.47 -8.32
C ALA A 47 20.21 7.14 -9.57
N LYS A 48 19.22 6.25 -9.44
CA LYS A 48 18.29 5.87 -10.52
C LYS A 48 17.43 7.05 -10.98
N ALA A 49 16.88 7.83 -10.04
CA ALA A 49 16.08 9.03 -10.33
C ALA A 49 16.91 10.10 -11.05
N THR A 50 18.18 10.27 -10.67
CA THR A 50 19.10 11.20 -11.33
C THR A 50 19.28 10.87 -12.81
N VAL A 51 19.40 9.59 -13.18
CA VAL A 51 19.48 9.16 -14.58
C VAL A 51 18.21 9.56 -15.35
N LEU A 52 17.04 9.35 -14.78
CA LEU A 52 15.77 9.73 -15.42
C LEU A 52 15.59 11.25 -15.51
N LYS A 53 16.03 12.00 -14.51
CA LYS A 53 16.08 13.47 -14.52
C LYS A 53 16.95 13.98 -15.66
N GLN A 54 18.19 13.47 -15.77
CA GLN A 54 19.13 13.85 -16.84
C GLN A 54 18.60 13.51 -18.23
N ALA A 55 17.83 12.44 -18.36
CA ALA A 55 17.14 12.06 -19.60
C ALA A 55 15.87 12.88 -19.88
N GLY A 56 15.51 13.84 -19.01
CA GLY A 56 14.31 14.67 -19.17
C GLY A 56 12.98 13.91 -19.06
N LYS A 57 12.96 12.76 -18.37
CA LYS A 57 11.80 11.85 -18.30
C LYS A 57 10.88 12.10 -17.11
N LEU A 58 11.24 12.99 -16.19
CA LEU A 58 10.51 13.23 -14.96
C LEU A 58 9.69 14.52 -15.03
N LEU A 59 8.49 14.49 -14.44
CA LEU A 59 7.65 15.68 -14.26
C LEU A 59 8.14 16.49 -13.05
N GLY A 60 8.58 17.72 -13.29
CA GLY A 60 8.95 18.66 -12.23
C GLY A 60 7.76 19.30 -11.54
N ILE A 61 7.99 19.99 -10.41
CA ILE A 61 6.96 20.63 -9.56
C ILE A 61 5.95 21.45 -10.41
N LYS A 62 6.43 22.30 -11.33
CA LYS A 62 5.52 23.15 -12.15
C LYS A 62 4.61 22.32 -13.05
N GLN A 63 5.15 21.24 -13.64
CA GLN A 63 4.40 20.35 -14.52
C GLN A 63 3.36 19.54 -13.73
N VAL A 64 3.73 19.03 -12.54
CA VAL A 64 2.80 18.32 -11.66
C VAL A 64 1.68 19.24 -11.18
N LYS A 65 1.98 20.50 -10.78
CA LYS A 65 0.95 21.49 -10.40
C LYS A 65 0.00 21.80 -11.55
N ALA A 66 0.51 21.90 -12.77
CA ALA A 66 -0.33 22.09 -13.95
C ALA A 66 -1.21 20.86 -14.23
N ALA A 67 -0.63 19.65 -14.14
CA ALA A 67 -1.36 18.39 -14.34
C ALA A 67 -2.42 18.15 -13.24
N LEU A 68 -2.16 18.54 -12.00
CA LEU A 68 -3.16 18.49 -10.93
C LEU A 68 -4.32 19.48 -11.16
N LYS A 69 -4.07 20.63 -11.78
CA LYS A 69 -5.14 21.59 -12.13
C LYS A 69 -5.95 21.13 -13.33
N SER A 70 -5.30 20.53 -14.32
CA SER A 70 -5.91 20.05 -15.55
C SER A 70 -5.38 18.64 -15.86
N PRO A 71 -5.96 17.59 -15.24
CA PRO A 71 -5.58 16.21 -15.52
C PRO A 71 -5.76 15.87 -17.00
N ALA A 72 -4.97 14.90 -17.47
CA ALA A 72 -5.03 14.34 -18.82
C ALA A 72 -5.74 12.97 -18.79
N PRO A 73 -7.09 12.94 -18.81
CA PRO A 73 -7.83 11.69 -18.69
C PRO A 73 -7.54 10.76 -19.88
N ALA A 74 -7.44 9.49 -19.60
CA ALA A 74 -7.32 8.43 -20.60
C ALA A 74 -8.22 7.27 -20.20
N PRO A 75 -8.85 6.57 -21.16
CA PRO A 75 -9.66 5.40 -20.88
C PRO A 75 -8.85 4.34 -20.12
N LEU A 76 -9.46 3.72 -19.11
CA LEU A 76 -8.88 2.64 -18.33
C LEU A 76 -9.64 1.34 -18.54
N VAL A 77 -8.91 0.26 -18.75
CA VAL A 77 -9.46 -1.11 -18.77
C VAL A 77 -9.14 -1.74 -17.41
N LEU A 78 -10.10 -1.67 -16.50
CA LEU A 78 -9.95 -2.25 -15.16
C LEU A 78 -10.10 -3.77 -15.21
N PRO A 79 -9.31 -4.53 -14.45
CA PRO A 79 -9.49 -5.96 -14.28
C PRO A 79 -10.87 -6.28 -13.70
N ALA A 80 -11.42 -7.44 -14.08
CA ALA A 80 -12.66 -7.94 -13.50
C ALA A 80 -12.45 -8.28 -12.02
N VAL A 81 -13.46 -8.01 -11.19
CA VAL A 81 -13.45 -8.36 -9.77
C VAL A 81 -13.28 -9.85 -9.58
N ALA A 82 -12.26 -10.27 -8.85
CA ALA A 82 -12.01 -11.66 -8.49
C ALA A 82 -12.97 -12.11 -7.38
N THR A 83 -13.42 -13.37 -7.47
CA THR A 83 -14.38 -13.94 -6.49
C THR A 83 -13.82 -15.13 -5.72
N ARG A 84 -12.66 -15.67 -6.16
CA ARG A 84 -12.04 -16.82 -5.52
C ARG A 84 -11.23 -16.36 -4.30
N ARG A 85 -11.55 -16.91 -3.13
CA ARG A 85 -10.77 -16.68 -1.92
C ARG A 85 -9.35 -17.20 -2.06
N LEU A 86 -8.38 -16.40 -1.60
CA LEU A 86 -6.96 -16.69 -1.60
C LEU A 86 -6.47 -16.88 -0.16
N GLU A 87 -5.40 -17.66 -0.02
CA GLU A 87 -4.71 -17.81 1.26
C GLU A 87 -3.93 -16.52 1.61
N PRO A 88 -3.79 -16.17 2.91
CA PRO A 88 -3.09 -14.94 3.31
C PRO A 88 -1.68 -14.80 2.74
N ARG A 89 -0.93 -15.90 2.60
CA ARG A 89 0.40 -15.88 1.97
C ARG A 89 0.36 -15.43 0.51
N VAL A 90 -0.66 -15.85 -0.22
CA VAL A 90 -0.86 -15.45 -1.62
C VAL A 90 -1.25 -13.97 -1.69
N LEU A 91 -2.06 -13.51 -0.73
CA LEU A 91 -2.45 -12.09 -0.64
C LEU A 91 -1.26 -11.20 -0.28
N ALA A 92 -0.36 -11.64 0.62
CA ALA A 92 0.87 -10.91 0.93
C ALA A 92 1.78 -10.77 -0.31
N GLU A 93 1.95 -11.85 -1.07
CA GLU A 93 2.74 -11.82 -2.30
C GLU A 93 2.08 -10.97 -3.39
N LEU A 94 0.75 -11.03 -3.51
CA LEU A 94 -0.02 -10.18 -4.42
C LEU A 94 0.12 -8.70 -4.03
N GLY A 95 -0.05 -8.37 -2.73
CA GLY A 95 0.09 -7.01 -2.22
C GLY A 95 1.49 -6.45 -2.51
N ARG A 96 2.53 -7.26 -2.26
CA ARG A 96 3.91 -6.88 -2.56
C ARG A 96 4.12 -6.56 -4.04
N LYS A 97 3.57 -7.36 -4.95
CA LYS A 97 3.69 -7.15 -6.41
C LYS A 97 2.85 -5.99 -6.93
N ALA A 98 1.74 -5.69 -6.28
CA ALA A 98 0.85 -4.60 -6.65
C ALA A 98 1.32 -3.25 -6.09
N LEU A 99 2.16 -3.27 -5.05
CA LEU A 99 2.68 -2.05 -4.40
C LEU A 99 3.51 -1.24 -5.39
N VAL A 100 3.20 0.04 -5.48
CA VAL A 100 3.95 1.03 -6.23
C VAL A 100 4.18 2.22 -5.32
N ARG A 101 5.41 2.46 -4.89
CA ARG A 101 5.72 3.66 -4.11
C ARG A 101 5.65 4.89 -5.00
N VAL A 102 5.05 5.96 -4.51
CA VAL A 102 4.88 7.22 -5.25
C VAL A 102 5.30 8.38 -4.37
N GLY A 103 6.04 9.32 -4.94
CA GLY A 103 6.44 10.51 -4.19
C GLY A 103 7.47 11.35 -4.92
N TRP A 104 8.30 12.02 -4.15
CA TRP A 104 9.15 13.07 -4.65
C TRP A 104 10.65 12.73 -4.57
N PHE A 105 11.33 12.87 -5.69
CA PHE A 105 12.78 13.00 -5.77
C PHE A 105 13.10 14.48 -5.79
N TYR A 106 13.77 15.00 -4.76
CA TYR A 106 13.90 16.44 -4.59
C TYR A 106 15.25 16.88 -4.05
N LEU A 107 15.61 18.11 -4.39
CA LEU A 107 16.74 18.82 -3.80
C LEU A 107 16.26 19.59 -2.59
N GLU A 108 16.77 19.23 -1.42
CA GLU A 108 16.42 19.87 -0.15
C GLU A 108 16.78 21.36 -0.18
N LYS A 109 15.85 22.18 0.32
CA LYS A 109 15.99 23.64 0.34
C LYS A 109 17.13 24.08 1.26
N GLY A 110 18.02 24.89 0.73
CA GLY A 110 19.19 25.39 1.50
C GLY A 110 20.37 24.43 1.55
N THR A 111 20.27 23.26 0.94
CA THR A 111 21.34 22.27 0.85
C THR A 111 21.68 21.95 -0.61
N LYS A 112 22.59 20.99 -0.81
CA LYS A 112 22.89 20.37 -2.12
C LYS A 112 22.55 18.89 -2.12
N GLN A 113 21.76 18.44 -1.14
CA GLN A 113 21.45 17.03 -0.96
C GLN A 113 20.15 16.68 -1.69
N TRP A 114 20.19 15.57 -2.40
CA TRP A 114 19.04 14.98 -3.06
C TRP A 114 18.48 13.87 -2.20
N HIS A 115 17.17 13.87 -2.02
CA HIS A 115 16.43 12.90 -1.23
C HIS A 115 15.29 12.30 -2.03
N VAL A 116 14.74 11.20 -1.52
CA VAL A 116 13.46 10.68 -1.94
C VAL A 116 12.51 10.67 -0.73
N ASN A 117 11.27 11.09 -0.93
CA ASN A 117 10.18 10.94 0.01
C ASN A 117 9.04 10.21 -0.69
N LEU A 118 8.81 8.97 -0.31
CA LEU A 118 7.88 8.06 -0.96
C LEU A 118 6.79 7.64 0.03
N ALA A 119 5.59 7.60 -0.46
CA ALA A 119 4.44 6.93 0.15
C ALA A 119 4.03 5.78 -0.75
N ASP A 120 2.94 5.11 -0.42
CA ASP A 120 2.48 3.95 -1.15
C ASP A 120 1.43 4.31 -2.23
N GLY A 121 1.15 3.35 -3.05
CA GLY A 121 0.12 3.30 -4.07
C GLY A 121 -0.01 1.89 -4.60
N TYR A 122 -0.89 1.67 -5.54
CA TYR A 122 -1.08 0.35 -6.17
C TYR A 122 -1.51 0.47 -7.62
N ALA A 123 -1.08 -0.50 -8.43
CA ALA A 123 -1.48 -0.58 -9.82
C ALA A 123 -2.94 -1.05 -9.95
N ILE A 124 -3.69 -0.45 -10.89
CA ILE A 124 -5.07 -0.83 -11.23
C ILE A 124 -5.21 -1.28 -12.69
N THR A 125 -4.18 -1.09 -13.50
CA THR A 125 -4.13 -1.59 -14.90
C THR A 125 -2.73 -2.06 -15.25
N THR A 126 -2.62 -2.98 -16.20
CA THR A 126 -1.33 -3.48 -16.68
C THR A 126 -0.54 -2.45 -17.50
N ASP A 127 -1.21 -1.41 -18.02
CA ASP A 127 -0.59 -0.32 -18.78
C ASP A 127 -0.12 0.84 -17.90
N GLY A 128 -0.07 0.63 -16.56
CA GLY A 128 0.55 1.54 -15.62
C GLY A 128 -0.36 2.63 -15.03
N ALA A 129 -1.68 2.42 -14.95
CA ALA A 129 -2.50 3.26 -14.10
C ALA A 129 -2.30 2.86 -12.63
N VAL A 130 -1.91 3.84 -11.81
CA VAL A 130 -1.58 3.68 -10.38
C VAL A 130 -2.44 4.63 -9.56
N VAL A 131 -3.03 4.11 -8.49
CA VAL A 131 -3.78 4.89 -7.47
C VAL A 131 -2.87 5.18 -6.30
N THR A 132 -2.94 6.39 -5.79
CA THR A 132 -2.32 6.83 -4.53
C THR A 132 -3.15 7.96 -3.91
N CYS A 133 -2.77 8.46 -2.75
CA CYS A 133 -3.37 9.65 -2.16
C CYS A 133 -3.03 10.92 -2.94
N HIS A 134 -3.97 11.87 -2.99
CA HIS A 134 -3.73 13.19 -3.57
C HIS A 134 -2.60 13.93 -2.84
N HIS A 135 -2.56 13.85 -1.50
CA HIS A 135 -1.53 14.52 -0.70
C HIS A 135 -0.11 14.00 -1.00
N CYS A 136 0.06 12.74 -1.42
CA CYS A 136 1.37 12.18 -1.82
C CYS A 136 1.90 12.80 -3.12
N VAL A 137 1.01 13.32 -3.97
CA VAL A 137 1.34 13.91 -5.27
C VAL A 137 1.45 15.44 -5.19
N ALA A 138 0.79 16.06 -4.22
CA ALA A 138 0.89 17.49 -4.00
C ALA A 138 2.30 17.88 -3.53
N PRO A 139 2.99 18.85 -4.18
CA PRO A 139 4.36 19.17 -3.81
C PRO A 139 4.44 20.00 -2.52
N GLU A 140 5.33 19.63 -1.62
CA GLU A 140 5.67 20.36 -0.39
C GLU A 140 6.80 21.37 -0.68
N GLU A 141 6.45 22.51 -1.31
CA GLU A 141 7.41 23.51 -1.80
C GLU A 141 8.24 24.18 -0.67
N GLN A 142 7.82 24.07 0.58
CA GLN A 142 8.58 24.60 1.73
C GLN A 142 9.92 23.90 1.89
N GLU A 143 9.98 22.61 1.56
CA GLU A 143 11.16 21.78 1.75
C GLU A 143 11.99 21.60 0.48
N MET A 144 11.39 21.84 -0.69
CA MET A 144 12.00 21.54 -1.99
C MET A 144 12.46 22.81 -2.72
N SER A 145 13.71 22.87 -3.13
CA SER A 145 14.20 23.86 -4.11
C SER A 145 14.01 23.42 -5.55
N GLU A 146 14.10 22.10 -5.79
CA GLU A 146 13.79 21.42 -7.05
C GLU A 146 13.16 20.06 -6.71
N GLY A 147 12.17 19.61 -7.47
CA GLY A 147 11.51 18.33 -7.18
C GLY A 147 10.89 17.72 -8.43
N PHE A 148 10.86 16.39 -8.45
CA PHE A 148 10.33 15.56 -9.52
C PHE A 148 9.46 14.46 -8.94
N LEU A 149 8.28 14.27 -9.53
CA LEU A 149 7.40 13.17 -9.15
C LEU A 149 7.92 11.86 -9.76
N ILE A 150 8.09 10.86 -8.94
CA ILE A 150 8.56 9.52 -9.31
C ILE A 150 7.65 8.43 -8.78
N ALA A 151 7.76 7.26 -9.36
CA ALA A 151 7.22 6.03 -8.80
C ALA A 151 8.36 5.00 -8.66
N CYS A 152 8.17 4.01 -7.78
CA CYS A 152 9.09 2.88 -7.63
C CYS A 152 8.27 1.58 -7.57
N ASP A 153 8.67 0.57 -8.33
CA ASP A 153 8.08 -0.76 -8.22
C ASP A 153 8.61 -1.53 -6.99
N ALA A 154 8.02 -2.70 -6.73
CA ALA A 154 8.43 -3.56 -5.62
C ALA A 154 9.88 -4.04 -5.70
N SER A 155 10.51 -3.99 -6.88
CA SER A 155 11.92 -4.35 -7.09
C SER A 155 12.89 -3.17 -6.90
N GLY A 156 12.37 -1.98 -6.52
CA GLY A 156 13.16 -0.77 -6.34
C GLY A 156 13.63 -0.15 -7.66
N ASN A 157 12.93 -0.39 -8.78
CA ASN A 157 13.15 0.34 -10.01
C ASN A 157 12.42 1.67 -9.93
N VAL A 158 13.14 2.77 -10.24
CA VAL A 158 12.51 4.09 -10.34
C VAL A 158 11.86 4.21 -11.71
N LEU A 159 10.59 4.56 -11.71
CA LEU A 159 9.72 4.64 -12.89
C LEU A 159 9.25 6.10 -13.07
N PRO A 160 9.24 6.64 -14.30
CA PRO A 160 8.71 7.96 -14.53
C PRO A 160 7.18 7.98 -14.43
N VAL A 161 6.66 8.94 -13.68
CA VAL A 161 5.25 9.35 -13.77
C VAL A 161 5.12 10.24 -15.00
N THR A 162 4.26 9.86 -15.95
CA THR A 162 4.12 10.56 -17.24
C THR A 162 2.89 11.45 -17.33
N ALA A 163 1.87 11.17 -16.51
CA ALA A 163 0.66 11.98 -16.44
C ALA A 163 -0.07 11.83 -15.09
N VAL A 164 -0.83 12.85 -14.72
CA VAL A 164 -1.95 12.74 -13.78
C VAL A 164 -3.20 12.50 -14.61
N LEU A 165 -3.79 11.31 -14.50
CA LEU A 165 -4.97 10.93 -15.30
C LEU A 165 -6.25 11.51 -14.69
N ALA A 166 -6.37 11.44 -13.38
CA ALA A 166 -7.46 12.02 -12.61
C ALA A 166 -7.00 12.33 -11.18
N ARG A 167 -7.72 13.23 -10.53
CA ARG A 167 -7.51 13.52 -9.11
C ARG A 167 -8.79 14.03 -8.48
N ASP A 168 -8.92 13.80 -7.20
CA ASP A 168 -9.94 14.42 -6.35
C ASP A 168 -9.31 14.73 -4.99
N GLN A 169 -9.17 16.01 -4.67
CA GLN A 169 -8.49 16.46 -3.46
C GLN A 169 -9.33 16.22 -2.20
N GLU A 170 -10.66 16.38 -2.28
CA GLU A 170 -11.55 16.14 -1.12
C GLU A 170 -11.62 14.66 -0.79
N MET A 171 -11.59 13.80 -1.80
CA MET A 171 -11.56 12.36 -1.63
C MET A 171 -10.17 11.84 -1.25
N ASP A 172 -9.13 12.64 -1.44
CA ASP A 172 -7.72 12.27 -1.28
C ASP A 172 -7.29 11.13 -2.24
N VAL A 173 -7.61 11.27 -3.53
CA VAL A 173 -7.27 10.31 -4.59
C VAL A 173 -6.50 10.99 -5.71
N ALA A 174 -5.46 10.33 -6.20
CA ALA A 174 -4.83 10.60 -7.48
C ALA A 174 -4.68 9.31 -8.28
N ILE A 175 -4.97 9.37 -9.59
CA ILE A 175 -4.72 8.29 -10.54
C ILE A 175 -3.64 8.79 -11.51
N LEU A 176 -2.52 8.10 -11.54
CA LEU A 176 -1.34 8.47 -12.28
C LEU A 176 -1.10 7.50 -13.44
N ARG A 177 -0.40 7.94 -14.47
CA ARG A 177 0.20 7.08 -15.47
C ARG A 177 1.70 6.93 -15.17
N VAL A 178 2.12 5.71 -14.89
CA VAL A 178 3.50 5.32 -14.67
C VAL A 178 3.99 4.54 -15.88
N ALA A 179 5.18 4.83 -16.37
CA ALA A 179 5.75 4.15 -17.52
C ALA A 179 6.79 3.10 -17.12
N GLY A 180 6.63 1.89 -17.64
CA GLY A 180 7.54 0.76 -17.36
C GLY A 180 7.18 0.02 -16.07
N GLY A 181 8.08 -0.86 -15.63
CA GLY A 181 7.88 -1.73 -14.45
C GLY A 181 7.06 -2.98 -14.76
N ASP A 182 7.17 -3.96 -13.87
CA ASP A 182 6.32 -5.17 -13.87
C ASP A 182 5.21 -4.97 -12.82
N LEU A 183 4.14 -4.29 -13.25
CA LEU A 183 3.07 -3.89 -12.36
C LEU A 183 1.95 -4.94 -12.34
N THR A 184 1.60 -5.43 -11.17
CA THR A 184 0.48 -6.36 -10.96
C THR A 184 -0.76 -5.56 -10.56
N PRO A 185 -1.78 -5.43 -11.44
CA PRO A 185 -2.95 -4.63 -11.13
C PRO A 185 -3.90 -5.36 -10.20
N LEU A 186 -4.49 -4.61 -9.25
CA LEU A 186 -5.58 -5.08 -8.40
C LEU A 186 -6.92 -4.67 -9.01
N PRO A 187 -7.89 -5.61 -9.13
CA PRO A 187 -9.27 -5.25 -9.41
C PRO A 187 -9.84 -4.33 -8.32
N LEU A 188 -10.76 -3.45 -8.67
CA LEU A 188 -11.43 -2.57 -7.70
C LEU A 188 -12.77 -3.18 -7.29
N ASN A 189 -12.93 -3.56 -6.02
CA ASN A 189 -14.17 -4.08 -5.46
C ASN A 189 -14.81 -3.03 -4.54
N ASP A 190 -16.02 -2.57 -4.88
CA ASP A 190 -16.83 -1.62 -4.08
C ASP A 190 -18.01 -2.28 -3.36
N GLN A 191 -18.11 -3.62 -3.45
CA GLN A 191 -19.14 -4.43 -2.80
C GLN A 191 -18.59 -5.02 -1.50
N THR A 192 -18.46 -4.19 -0.48
CA THR A 192 -17.91 -4.57 0.83
C THR A 192 -18.84 -4.13 1.96
N ALA A 193 -18.76 -4.82 3.10
CA ALA A 193 -19.60 -4.56 4.26
C ALA A 193 -18.79 -4.63 5.58
N PRO A 194 -19.25 -3.98 6.66
CA PRO A 194 -18.65 -4.17 7.98
C PRO A 194 -18.59 -5.66 8.37
N GLY A 195 -17.44 -6.09 8.87
CA GLY A 195 -17.15 -7.49 9.18
C GLY A 195 -16.33 -8.21 8.10
N ASP A 196 -16.19 -7.66 6.88
CA ASP A 196 -15.35 -8.24 5.85
C ASP A 196 -13.88 -8.19 6.27
N THR A 197 -13.18 -9.32 6.12
CA THR A 197 -11.75 -9.42 6.36
C THR A 197 -10.98 -8.71 5.24
N LEU A 198 -9.95 -7.97 5.63
CA LEU A 198 -9.05 -7.28 4.70
C LEU A 198 -7.58 -7.38 5.13
N TYR A 199 -6.71 -7.06 4.21
CA TYR A 199 -5.27 -7.05 4.37
C TYR A 199 -4.69 -5.75 3.82
N VAL A 200 -3.57 -5.33 4.39
CA VAL A 200 -2.77 -4.19 3.90
C VAL A 200 -1.34 -4.66 3.75
N PHE A 201 -0.75 -4.37 2.61
CA PHE A 201 0.69 -4.50 2.38
C PHE A 201 1.24 -3.10 2.13
N SER A 202 2.12 -2.62 3.01
CA SER A 202 2.57 -1.22 3.01
C SER A 202 3.96 -1.08 3.63
N ASP A 203 4.49 0.15 3.61
CA ASP A 203 5.80 0.48 4.16
C ASP A 203 5.68 1.55 5.29
N PRO A 204 5.04 1.23 6.43
CA PRO A 204 4.83 2.18 7.53
C PRO A 204 6.18 2.64 8.11
N MET A 205 6.39 3.97 8.21
CA MET A 205 7.64 4.55 8.74
C MET A 205 8.90 3.98 8.08
N SER A 206 8.80 3.64 6.79
CA SER A 206 9.85 2.95 6.01
C SER A 206 10.15 1.51 6.44
N ALA A 207 9.32 0.89 7.27
CA ALA A 207 9.37 -0.55 7.53
C ALA A 207 8.86 -1.31 6.30
N VAL A 208 9.80 -1.67 5.43
CA VAL A 208 9.51 -2.27 4.12
C VAL A 208 8.80 -3.61 4.26
N GLY A 209 7.73 -3.79 3.50
CA GLY A 209 7.06 -5.08 3.38
C GLY A 209 6.18 -5.47 4.56
N TYR A 210 5.63 -4.52 5.30
CA TYR A 210 4.74 -4.78 6.42
C TYR A 210 3.38 -5.27 5.93
N PHE A 211 3.01 -6.48 6.35
CA PHE A 211 1.72 -7.10 6.01
C PHE A 211 0.84 -7.22 7.24
N SER A 212 -0.26 -6.48 7.28
CA SER A 212 -1.22 -6.50 8.37
C SER A 212 -2.58 -7.03 7.92
N ALA A 213 -3.36 -7.54 8.88
CA ALA A 213 -4.70 -8.06 8.66
C ALA A 213 -5.69 -7.42 9.62
N GLY A 214 -6.90 -7.21 9.16
CA GLY A 214 -7.98 -6.65 9.94
C GLY A 214 -9.34 -6.89 9.30
N MET A 215 -10.31 -6.08 9.69
CA MET A 215 -11.64 -6.10 9.10
C MET A 215 -12.13 -4.67 8.83
N LEU A 216 -13.07 -4.56 7.94
CA LEU A 216 -13.86 -3.35 7.75
C LEU A 216 -14.77 -3.16 8.96
N ASN A 217 -14.54 -2.12 9.76
CA ASN A 217 -15.28 -1.88 10.99
C ASN A 217 -16.57 -1.10 10.72
N ARG A 218 -16.49 -0.03 9.91
CA ARG A 218 -17.64 0.78 9.53
C ARG A 218 -17.39 1.64 8.31
N PHE A 219 -18.47 2.11 7.69
CA PHE A 219 -18.48 3.27 6.81
C PHE A 219 -18.86 4.51 7.61
N PHE A 220 -18.30 5.66 7.24
CA PHE A 220 -18.71 6.93 7.81
C PHE A 220 -18.57 8.06 6.80
N TRP A 221 -19.23 9.16 7.09
CA TRP A 221 -19.14 10.37 6.28
C TRP A 221 -18.15 11.34 6.92
N LEU A 222 -17.12 11.72 6.18
CA LEU A 222 -16.13 12.67 6.65
C LEU A 222 -16.81 14.00 6.98
N ASP A 223 -16.42 14.63 8.12
CA ASP A 223 -16.96 15.91 8.61
C ASP A 223 -18.49 15.97 8.72
N GLY A 224 -19.14 14.84 8.93
CA GLY A 224 -20.60 14.76 9.01
C GLY A 224 -21.34 15.14 7.72
N LYS A 225 -20.62 15.32 6.61
CA LYS A 225 -21.19 15.66 5.29
C LYS A 225 -21.90 14.47 4.68
N ARG A 226 -23.07 14.17 5.21
CA ARG A 226 -23.93 13.12 4.64
C ARG A 226 -24.32 13.44 3.21
N SER A 227 -24.05 12.53 2.28
CA SER A 227 -24.69 12.50 0.98
C SER A 227 -25.90 11.57 1.02
N THR A 228 -26.97 11.97 0.39
CA THR A 228 -28.16 11.12 0.24
C THR A 228 -27.97 10.02 -0.79
N ASN A 229 -26.91 10.09 -1.59
CA ASN A 229 -26.66 9.14 -2.66
C ASN A 229 -25.16 8.82 -2.80
N ALA A 230 -24.68 7.81 -2.10
CA ALA A 230 -23.33 7.26 -2.22
C ALA A 230 -23.05 6.62 -3.61
N ALA A 231 -24.06 6.50 -4.46
CA ALA A 231 -23.91 5.98 -5.82
C ALA A 231 -23.44 7.05 -6.82
N THR A 232 -23.28 8.30 -6.41
CA THR A 232 -22.69 9.37 -7.22
C THR A 232 -21.25 9.66 -6.81
N LEU A 233 -20.45 10.21 -7.72
CA LEU A 233 -19.06 10.60 -7.39
C LEU A 233 -19.05 11.63 -6.25
N GLU A 234 -19.95 12.61 -6.29
CA GLU A 234 -20.11 13.60 -5.22
C GLU A 234 -20.44 12.92 -3.86
N GLY A 235 -21.37 11.96 -3.87
CA GLY A 235 -21.71 11.21 -2.68
C GLY A 235 -20.57 10.31 -2.20
N ALA A 236 -19.77 9.77 -3.09
CA ALA A 236 -18.64 8.92 -2.74
C ALA A 236 -17.44 9.70 -2.17
N ARG A 237 -17.31 11.01 -2.46
CA ARG A 237 -16.16 11.83 -2.02
C ARG A 237 -15.90 11.77 -0.53
N ASN A 238 -16.94 11.89 0.26
CA ASN A 238 -16.84 11.95 1.72
C ASN A 238 -17.04 10.58 2.39
N LEU A 239 -17.24 9.51 1.61
CA LEU A 239 -17.41 8.17 2.16
C LEU A 239 -16.04 7.59 2.52
N ARG A 240 -15.87 7.25 3.81
CA ARG A 240 -14.65 6.69 4.37
C ARG A 240 -14.92 5.35 5.01
N LEU A 241 -13.83 4.61 5.21
CA LEU A 241 -13.80 3.33 5.91
C LEU A 241 -12.98 3.49 7.19
N HIS A 242 -13.47 2.96 8.31
CA HIS A 242 -12.60 2.61 9.43
C HIS A 242 -12.33 1.10 9.39
N VAL A 243 -11.08 0.75 9.61
CA VAL A 243 -10.64 -0.65 9.61
C VAL A 243 -9.74 -0.94 10.81
N SER A 244 -9.51 -2.21 11.11
CA SER A 244 -8.66 -2.65 12.23
C SER A 244 -7.29 -3.20 11.79
N ALA A 245 -6.94 -3.10 10.50
CA ALA A 245 -5.59 -3.37 10.04
C ALA A 245 -4.66 -2.21 10.40
N ASP A 246 -3.41 -2.52 10.74
CA ASP A 246 -2.43 -1.54 11.18
C ASP A 246 -1.68 -0.92 10.01
N TRP A 247 -1.37 0.37 10.16
CA TRP A 247 -0.43 1.13 9.33
C TRP A 247 0.09 2.37 10.07
N ALA A 248 1.07 3.05 9.49
CA ALA A 248 1.66 4.27 10.02
C ALA A 248 1.97 5.26 8.88
N PRO A 249 2.45 6.48 9.15
CA PRO A 249 2.92 7.40 8.12
C PRO A 249 3.89 6.70 7.14
N GLY A 250 3.75 6.98 5.85
CA GLY A 250 4.42 6.25 4.76
C GLY A 250 3.49 5.30 4.03
N SER A 251 2.52 4.70 4.71
CA SER A 251 1.54 3.77 4.11
C SER A 251 0.45 4.45 3.27
N SER A 252 0.40 5.79 3.22
CA SER A 252 -0.63 6.54 2.46
C SER A 252 -0.71 6.07 1.02
N GLY A 253 -1.90 5.68 0.58
CA GLY A 253 -2.14 5.16 -0.77
C GLY A 253 -2.01 3.65 -0.91
N ALA A 254 -1.49 2.90 0.09
CA ALA A 254 -1.44 1.43 0.06
C ALA A 254 -2.84 0.82 -0.09
N ALA A 255 -2.97 -0.23 -0.90
CA ALA A 255 -4.25 -0.89 -1.10
C ALA A 255 -4.74 -1.62 0.15
N LEU A 256 -6.03 -1.48 0.46
CA LEU A 256 -6.77 -2.42 1.30
C LEU A 256 -7.24 -3.56 0.41
N ILE A 257 -6.84 -4.79 0.71
CA ILE A 257 -7.05 -5.95 -0.16
C ILE A 257 -8.06 -6.89 0.49
N ASP A 258 -9.12 -7.28 -0.23
CA ASP A 258 -10.09 -8.28 0.25
C ASP A 258 -9.51 -9.71 0.18
N THR A 259 -10.27 -10.68 0.69
CA THR A 259 -9.86 -12.09 0.69
C THR A 259 -9.75 -12.72 -0.70
N SER A 260 -10.17 -12.04 -1.75
CA SER A 260 -10.07 -12.49 -3.15
C SER A 260 -8.98 -11.77 -3.95
N GLY A 261 -8.27 -10.81 -3.31
CA GLY A 261 -7.18 -10.07 -3.96
C GLY A 261 -7.64 -8.81 -4.69
N ASN A 262 -8.81 -8.28 -4.39
CA ASN A 262 -9.26 -7.02 -4.96
C ASN A 262 -8.93 -5.86 -4.01
N ALA A 263 -8.64 -4.68 -4.53
CA ALA A 263 -8.55 -3.46 -3.74
C ALA A 263 -9.96 -2.97 -3.40
N ILE A 264 -10.25 -2.84 -2.10
CA ILE A 264 -11.53 -2.31 -1.56
C ILE A 264 -11.42 -0.83 -1.15
N GLY A 265 -10.23 -0.28 -1.24
CA GLY A 265 -9.89 1.08 -0.87
C GLY A 265 -8.39 1.26 -0.75
N HIS A 266 -7.98 2.41 -0.21
CA HIS A 266 -6.58 2.66 0.11
C HIS A 266 -6.42 3.46 1.41
N VAL A 267 -5.28 3.26 2.05
CA VAL A 267 -4.87 3.97 3.27
C VAL A 267 -4.85 5.47 3.03
N SER A 268 -5.40 6.26 3.94
CA SER A 268 -5.36 7.73 3.88
C SER A 268 -4.82 8.35 5.16
N VAL A 269 -5.44 8.14 6.31
CA VAL A 269 -5.15 8.86 7.55
C VAL A 269 -5.09 7.91 8.75
N ILE A 270 -4.38 8.37 9.79
CA ILE A 270 -4.44 7.84 11.14
C ILE A 270 -5.03 8.94 12.03
N ASP A 271 -6.06 8.62 12.80
CA ASP A 271 -6.69 9.55 13.73
C ASP A 271 -6.63 8.99 15.16
N PRO A 272 -5.68 9.46 15.98
CA PRO A 272 -5.58 9.03 17.38
C PRO A 272 -6.69 9.67 18.21
N LEU A 273 -7.54 8.85 18.80
CA LEU A 273 -8.47 9.29 19.83
C LEU A 273 -7.74 9.37 21.17
N VAL A 274 -7.73 10.57 21.75
CA VAL A 274 -7.13 10.83 23.06
C VAL A 274 -8.21 10.95 24.13
N SER A 275 -7.90 10.55 25.37
CA SER A 275 -8.79 10.77 26.50
C SER A 275 -8.58 12.16 27.06
N ASP A 276 -9.67 12.91 27.24
CA ASP A 276 -9.68 14.17 28.00
C ASP A 276 -9.76 13.93 29.51
N GLU A 277 -9.95 12.68 29.95
CA GLU A 277 -9.99 12.33 31.36
C GLU A 277 -8.57 12.21 31.91
N PRO A 278 -8.25 12.89 33.07
CA PRO A 278 -6.99 12.67 33.72
C PRO A 278 -6.89 11.20 34.16
N LEU A 279 -5.79 10.54 33.81
CA LEU A 279 -5.51 9.19 34.32
C LEU A 279 -5.56 9.20 35.84
N PRO A 280 -6.16 8.18 36.51
CA PRO A 280 -6.10 8.06 37.95
C PRO A 280 -4.64 8.09 38.37
N ALA A 281 -4.31 9.05 39.28
CA ALA A 281 -2.96 9.16 39.80
C ALA A 281 -2.55 7.80 40.40
N GLU A 282 -1.42 7.25 39.95
CA GLU A 282 -0.84 6.07 40.59
C GLU A 282 -0.73 6.37 42.09
N GLU A 283 -1.52 5.68 42.89
CA GLU A 283 -1.39 5.74 44.35
C GLU A 283 -0.02 5.19 44.74
N LYS A 284 0.95 6.10 44.89
CA LYS A 284 2.23 5.72 45.49
C LYS A 284 1.91 5.22 46.89
N PRO A 285 2.45 4.05 47.31
CA PRO A 285 2.19 3.51 48.62
C PRO A 285 2.51 4.54 49.71
N VAL A 286 1.47 5.01 50.41
CA VAL A 286 1.56 5.99 51.46
C VAL A 286 2.34 5.35 52.62
N LYS A 287 3.56 5.85 52.86
CA LYS A 287 4.30 5.48 54.09
C LYS A 287 3.52 6.02 55.29
N PRO A 288 3.16 5.19 56.27
CA PRO A 288 2.42 5.67 57.45
C PRO A 288 3.27 6.68 58.24
N GLY A 289 2.77 7.92 58.40
CA GLY A 289 3.32 8.83 59.37
C GLY A 289 3.54 10.30 59.00
N LYS A 290 2.99 10.85 57.92
CA LYS A 290 3.02 12.32 57.75
C LYS A 290 1.66 12.88 57.35
N LYS A 291 1.04 13.69 58.25
CA LYS A 291 -0.12 14.52 57.93
C LYS A 291 0.31 15.56 56.88
N SER A 292 -0.10 15.40 55.66
CA SER A 292 0.10 16.40 54.60
C SER A 292 -1.18 17.20 54.44
N GLN A 293 -1.10 18.48 54.80
CA GLN A 293 -2.09 19.48 54.45
C GLN A 293 -1.61 20.25 53.23
N LYS A 294 -1.74 19.67 52.06
CA LYS A 294 -1.84 20.40 50.78
C LYS A 294 -2.35 19.40 49.74
N LYS A 295 -3.48 19.76 49.12
CA LYS A 295 -3.97 19.03 47.95
C LYS A 295 -2.84 19.01 46.93
N PRO A 296 -2.37 17.82 46.48
CA PRO A 296 -1.32 17.78 45.47
C PRO A 296 -1.79 18.52 44.23
N PRO A 297 -0.91 19.18 43.48
CA PRO A 297 -1.26 19.69 42.15
C PRO A 297 -1.79 18.54 41.32
N LEU A 298 -2.85 18.81 40.56
CA LEU A 298 -3.38 17.84 39.58
C LEU A 298 -2.22 17.35 38.76
N PRO A 299 -2.08 16.02 38.55
CA PRO A 299 -1.07 15.50 37.65
C PRO A 299 -1.25 16.14 36.26
N PRO A 300 -0.18 16.36 35.52
CA PRO A 300 -0.29 16.82 34.14
C PRO A 300 -1.25 15.88 33.42
N VAL A 301 -2.19 16.44 32.64
CA VAL A 301 -3.08 15.68 31.79
C VAL A 301 -2.18 14.95 30.79
N ASP A 302 -1.97 13.68 31.01
CA ASP A 302 -1.33 12.82 30.03
C ASP A 302 -2.42 12.51 28.98
N ASN A 303 -2.32 13.12 27.82
CA ASN A 303 -3.21 12.84 26.67
C ASN A 303 -2.91 11.44 26.16
N SER A 304 -3.29 10.41 26.93
CA SER A 304 -3.09 9.04 26.51
C SER A 304 -3.98 8.71 25.31
N VAL A 305 -3.36 8.19 24.27
CA VAL A 305 -4.08 7.65 23.13
C VAL A 305 -4.85 6.40 23.58
N VAL A 306 -6.19 6.45 23.49
CA VAL A 306 -7.06 5.33 23.88
C VAL A 306 -7.43 4.43 22.71
N LEU A 307 -7.39 4.96 21.49
CA LEU A 307 -7.66 4.21 20.27
C LEU A 307 -7.03 4.93 19.08
N ILE A 308 -6.47 4.17 18.16
CA ILE A 308 -6.05 4.67 16.85
C ILE A 308 -7.12 4.25 15.84
N LEU A 309 -7.74 5.23 15.19
CA LEU A 309 -8.63 4.98 14.07
C LEU A 309 -7.84 4.99 12.77
N HIS A 310 -7.91 3.89 12.05
CA HIS A 310 -7.31 3.76 10.73
C HIS A 310 -8.36 4.09 9.67
N GLU A 311 -8.19 5.24 9.02
CA GLU A 311 -9.11 5.78 8.02
C GLU A 311 -8.63 5.49 6.60
N ALA A 312 -9.53 5.01 5.76
CA ALA A 312 -9.25 4.69 4.37
C ALA A 312 -10.29 5.27 3.41
N VAL A 313 -9.87 5.53 2.19
CA VAL A 313 -10.74 5.91 1.06
C VAL A 313 -11.35 4.66 0.45
N SER A 314 -12.66 4.69 0.16
CA SER A 314 -13.36 3.56 -0.46
C SER A 314 -13.00 3.39 -1.95
N ALA A 315 -12.84 2.14 -2.40
CA ALA A 315 -12.71 1.82 -3.82
C ALA A 315 -13.88 2.30 -4.68
N ARG A 316 -15.06 2.52 -4.09
CA ARG A 316 -16.22 3.09 -4.79
C ARG A 316 -15.87 4.44 -5.41
N GLY A 317 -15.28 5.36 -4.64
CA GLY A 317 -14.86 6.66 -5.15
C GLY A 317 -13.81 6.54 -6.24
N VAL A 318 -12.82 5.67 -6.06
CA VAL A 318 -11.77 5.40 -7.06
C VAL A 318 -12.37 4.87 -8.37
N ARG A 319 -13.31 3.92 -8.31
CA ARG A 319 -14.00 3.38 -9.50
C ARG A 319 -14.79 4.45 -10.24
N MET A 320 -15.52 5.29 -9.51
CA MET A 320 -16.29 6.38 -10.11
C MET A 320 -15.38 7.43 -10.78
N LEU A 321 -14.26 7.77 -10.12
CA LEU A 321 -13.26 8.64 -10.70
C LEU A 321 -12.64 8.03 -11.96
N ALA A 322 -12.32 6.74 -11.94
CA ALA A 322 -11.82 6.02 -13.11
C ALA A 322 -12.86 5.94 -14.24
N ALA A 323 -14.14 5.70 -13.90
CA ALA A 323 -15.23 5.65 -14.88
C ALA A 323 -15.47 7.01 -15.55
N SER A 324 -15.28 8.13 -14.84
CA SER A 324 -15.44 9.47 -15.41
C SER A 324 -14.44 9.79 -16.51
N MET A 325 -13.33 9.04 -16.60
CA MET A 325 -12.34 9.15 -17.67
C MET A 325 -12.74 8.38 -18.95
N ASN A 326 -13.77 7.53 -18.88
CA ASN A 326 -14.29 6.74 -20.00
C ASN A 326 -15.61 7.34 -20.50
N PRO A 327 -15.62 8.34 -21.37
CA PRO A 327 -16.84 9.07 -21.77
C PRO A 327 -17.89 8.21 -22.51
N ALA A 328 -17.53 6.97 -22.90
CA ALA A 328 -18.43 6.03 -23.56
C ALA A 328 -19.15 5.06 -22.62
N THR A 329 -18.88 5.07 -21.34
CA THR A 329 -19.55 4.18 -20.36
C THR A 329 -20.75 4.90 -19.77
N PRO A 330 -22.01 4.49 -20.06
CA PRO A 330 -23.17 5.06 -19.38
C PRO A 330 -23.01 4.80 -17.88
N ALA A 331 -23.38 5.80 -17.07
CA ALA A 331 -23.38 5.69 -15.63
C ALA A 331 -24.13 4.40 -15.21
N PRO A 332 -23.63 3.64 -14.23
CA PRO A 332 -24.33 2.47 -13.76
C PRO A 332 -25.73 2.87 -13.32
N VAL A 333 -26.75 2.31 -13.97
CA VAL A 333 -28.15 2.47 -13.60
C VAL A 333 -28.30 1.92 -12.21
N GLY A 334 -28.67 2.79 -11.26
CA GLY A 334 -28.86 2.39 -9.88
C GLY A 334 -29.87 1.25 -9.80
N VAL A 335 -29.45 0.15 -9.22
CA VAL A 335 -30.37 -0.89 -8.75
C VAL A 335 -30.95 -0.35 -7.44
N ASN A 336 -32.25 -0.04 -7.48
CA ASN A 336 -33.07 0.38 -6.33
C ASN A 336 -33.06 -0.68 -5.21
#